data_04d4e61d7c998b4bbe2e07fbdbb8eaaf
#
_entry.id   04d4e61d7c998b4bbe2e07fbdbb8eaaf
#
_cell.length_a   1.000
_cell.length_b   1.000
_cell.length_c   1.000
_cell.angle_alpha   90.00
_cell.angle_beta   90.00
_cell.angle_gamma   90.00
#
_symmetry.space_group_name_H-M   'P 1'
#
loop_
_entity.id
_entity.type
_entity.pdbx_description
1 polymer ?
#
loop_
_entity_poly.entity_id
_entity_poly.type
_entity_poly.pdbx_seq_one_letter_code
_entity_poly.pdbx_strand_id
1 'polypeptide(L)'
;FTDLGFKVICGQPASKGLLITLLNELLAGEHHIEDLCFLDKEDHADNVHDKGIIYDLYCRTDSGEYIIVEMQNRWHSHFLDRTLYYVCRAVGRLTELPPPDTIKIPVEKDTDGMVCESSVPYGSRYRLSTVYGIFLMNFKEDGLDKKFRTDIVLADRDTGRVVNPHLRQIYLQFPYFNKELAECETLYEKLMYALKNMNDWNRMPDALKEQVFKYLDQLAAVANLSEENRIAYDK
;
A
#
# COMPACT_ATOMS: atom_id res chain seq x y z
N PHE A 1 -16.34 -5.40 -2.65
CA PHE A 1 -15.57 -4.74 -1.59
C PHE A 1 -15.65 -3.23 -1.80
N THR A 2 -16.10 -2.48 -0.80
CA THR A 2 -16.20 -1.03 -0.91
C THR A 2 -14.90 -0.38 -0.49
N ASP A 3 -14.62 0.80 -1.03
CA ASP A 3 -13.51 1.67 -0.64
C ASP A 3 -13.48 1.87 0.90
N LEU A 4 -14.64 2.20 1.50
CA LEU A 4 -14.77 2.35 2.94
C LEU A 4 -14.48 1.03 3.69
N GLY A 5 -14.98 -0.11 3.20
CA GLY A 5 -14.75 -1.42 3.80
C GLY A 5 -13.26 -1.80 3.80
N PHE A 6 -12.54 -1.50 2.71
CA PHE A 6 -11.09 -1.73 2.65
C PHE A 6 -10.34 -0.88 3.69
N LYS A 7 -10.64 0.41 3.78
CA LYS A 7 -10.03 1.33 4.76
C LYS A 7 -10.26 0.87 6.19
N VAL A 8 -11.46 0.39 6.50
CA VAL A 8 -11.81 -0.08 7.85
C VAL A 8 -11.12 -1.42 8.14
N ILE A 9 -11.07 -2.33 7.17
CA ILE A 9 -10.53 -3.68 7.38
C ILE A 9 -8.99 -3.68 7.34
N CYS A 10 -8.35 -2.96 6.42
CA CYS A 10 -6.90 -3.00 6.23
C CYS A 10 -6.15 -1.81 6.85
N GLY A 11 -6.83 -0.72 7.17
CA GLY A 11 -6.23 0.54 7.61
C GLY A 11 -6.16 0.76 9.12
N GLN A 12 -6.37 -0.27 9.95
CA GLN A 12 -6.34 -0.16 11.40
C GLN A 12 -5.17 -0.96 12.01
N PRO A 13 -4.63 -0.53 13.16
CA PRO A 13 -3.60 -1.30 13.87
C PRO A 13 -3.98 -2.75 14.14
N ALA A 14 -5.27 -3.02 14.43
CA ALA A 14 -5.81 -4.35 14.62
C ALA A 14 -5.68 -5.24 13.37
N SER A 15 -5.68 -4.70 12.17
CA SER A 15 -5.61 -5.44 10.91
C SER A 15 -4.19 -5.60 10.34
N LYS A 16 -3.18 -5.15 11.07
CA LYS A 16 -1.77 -5.16 10.65
C LYS A 16 -1.31 -6.54 10.14
N GLY A 17 -1.63 -7.61 10.86
CA GLY A 17 -1.27 -8.97 10.46
C GLY A 17 -1.91 -9.42 9.14
N LEU A 18 -3.17 -9.03 8.89
CA LEU A 18 -3.85 -9.28 7.62
C LEU A 18 -3.15 -8.54 6.47
N LEU A 19 -2.83 -7.26 6.70
CA LEU A 19 -2.13 -6.44 5.70
C LEU A 19 -0.76 -7.00 5.38
N ILE A 20 0.04 -7.39 6.37
CA ILE A 20 1.35 -8.03 6.17
C ILE A 20 1.20 -9.30 5.33
N THR A 21 0.22 -10.15 5.65
CA THR A 21 -0.04 -11.37 4.87
C THR A 21 -0.38 -11.04 3.41
N LEU A 22 -1.28 -10.08 3.19
CA LEU A 22 -1.66 -9.64 1.84
C LEU A 22 -0.45 -9.11 1.06
N LEU A 23 0.36 -8.27 1.68
CA LEU A 23 1.53 -7.67 1.04
C LEU A 23 2.61 -8.73 0.74
N ASN A 24 2.85 -9.68 1.64
CA ASN A 24 3.78 -10.79 1.41
C ASN A 24 3.35 -11.69 0.25
N GLU A 25 2.05 -11.94 0.10
CA GLU A 25 1.52 -12.67 -1.05
C GLU A 25 1.63 -11.88 -2.36
N LEU A 26 1.41 -10.55 -2.32
CA LEU A 26 1.54 -9.68 -3.49
C LEU A 26 2.99 -9.51 -3.94
N LEU A 27 3.93 -9.45 -3.00
CA LEU A 27 5.36 -9.20 -3.22
C LEU A 27 6.20 -10.49 -3.11
N ALA A 28 5.56 -11.66 -3.21
CA ALA A 28 6.22 -12.95 -3.08
C ALA A 28 7.39 -13.09 -4.06
N GLY A 29 8.55 -13.51 -3.52
CA GLY A 29 9.79 -13.67 -4.29
C GLY A 29 10.67 -12.40 -4.37
N GLU A 30 10.22 -11.27 -3.83
CA GLU A 30 11.01 -10.04 -3.78
C GLU A 30 11.68 -9.86 -2.41
N HIS A 31 10.89 -9.69 -1.39
CA HIS A 31 11.33 -9.70 0.01
C HIS A 31 10.18 -10.12 0.93
N HIS A 32 10.48 -10.38 2.19
CA HIS A 32 9.50 -10.75 3.19
C HIS A 32 9.36 -9.63 4.22
N ILE A 33 8.13 -9.17 4.41
CA ILE A 33 7.78 -8.13 5.39
C ILE A 33 7.50 -8.83 6.72
N GLU A 34 8.30 -8.56 7.74
CA GLU A 34 8.09 -9.07 9.10
C GLU A 34 7.20 -8.15 9.91
N ASP A 35 7.38 -6.84 9.73
CA ASP A 35 6.61 -5.81 10.40
C ASP A 35 6.38 -4.57 9.53
N LEU A 36 5.39 -3.75 9.89
CA LEU A 36 5.15 -2.46 9.28
C LEU A 36 4.59 -1.45 10.28
N CYS A 37 4.75 -0.18 9.99
CA CYS A 37 4.09 0.90 10.70
C CYS A 37 3.19 1.68 9.74
N PHE A 38 1.97 2.02 10.21
CA PHE A 38 1.09 2.93 9.48
C PHE A 38 1.63 4.35 9.59
N LEU A 39 1.60 5.06 8.49
CA LEU A 39 2.00 6.46 8.39
C LEU A 39 0.77 7.36 8.27
N ASP A 40 0.98 8.66 8.41
CA ASP A 40 -0.08 9.63 8.17
C ASP A 40 -0.53 9.51 6.70
N LYS A 41 -1.84 9.40 6.53
CA LYS A 41 -2.48 9.26 5.21
C LYS A 41 -2.62 10.59 4.49
N GLU A 42 -2.57 11.69 5.23
CA GLU A 42 -2.75 13.03 4.69
C GLU A 42 -1.41 13.65 4.32
N ASP A 43 -1.19 13.82 3.03
CA ASP A 43 -0.09 14.63 2.51
C ASP A 43 -0.64 16.01 2.15
N HIS A 44 -0.45 16.95 3.08
CA HIS A 44 -0.93 18.31 2.93
C HIS A 44 -0.24 19.03 1.77
N ALA A 45 -1.00 19.89 1.11
CA ALA A 45 -0.47 20.75 0.07
C ALA A 45 0.57 21.74 0.65
N ASP A 46 1.73 21.82 0.01
CA ASP A 46 2.79 22.77 0.42
C ASP A 46 2.43 24.21 0.04
N ASN A 47 1.55 24.39 -0.96
CA ASN A 47 1.13 25.67 -1.51
C ASN A 47 -0.37 25.71 -1.79
N VAL A 48 -0.95 26.90 -1.93
CA VAL A 48 -2.37 27.14 -2.27
C VAL A 48 -2.78 26.50 -3.61
N HIS A 49 -1.82 26.26 -4.50
CA HIS A 49 -2.04 25.65 -5.83
C HIS A 49 -1.79 24.14 -5.87
N ASP A 50 -1.22 23.58 -4.82
CA ASP A 50 -0.98 22.13 -4.70
C ASP A 50 -2.27 21.39 -4.33
N LYS A 51 -2.38 20.16 -4.82
CA LYS A 51 -3.44 19.25 -4.38
C LYS A 51 -2.89 18.39 -3.25
N GLY A 52 -3.45 18.53 -2.07
CA GLY A 52 -3.24 17.55 -1.01
C GLY A 52 -3.67 16.15 -1.46
N ILE A 53 -3.01 15.14 -0.94
CA ILE A 53 -3.33 13.74 -1.19
C ILE A 53 -3.81 13.12 0.10
N ILE A 54 -4.85 12.30 0.01
CA ILE A 54 -5.28 11.42 1.11
C ILE A 54 -5.17 10.01 0.59
N TYR A 55 -4.20 9.27 1.12
CA TYR A 55 -4.01 7.85 0.81
C TYR A 55 -5.06 7.00 1.53
N ASP A 56 -5.54 5.94 0.88
CA ASP A 56 -6.39 4.95 1.57
C ASP A 56 -5.59 4.25 2.66
N LEU A 57 -4.38 3.84 2.32
CA LEU A 57 -3.42 3.25 3.24
C LEU A 57 -2.00 3.67 2.84
N TYR A 58 -1.22 4.09 3.84
CA TYR A 58 0.19 4.40 3.69
C TYR A 58 0.96 3.78 4.85
N CYS A 59 1.98 3.00 4.56
CA CYS A 59 2.78 2.35 5.57
C CYS A 59 4.26 2.25 5.15
N ARG A 60 5.11 2.01 6.17
CA ARG A 60 6.53 1.71 6.00
C ARG A 60 6.82 0.34 6.59
N THR A 61 7.58 -0.48 5.85
CA THR A 61 8.02 -1.80 6.29
C THR A 61 9.22 -1.70 7.25
N ASP A 62 9.52 -2.79 7.93
CA ASP A 62 10.72 -2.98 8.76
C ASP A 62 12.02 -2.83 7.95
N SER A 63 12.03 -3.25 6.69
CA SER A 63 13.17 -3.08 5.77
C SER A 63 13.27 -1.65 5.19
N GLY A 64 12.29 -0.79 5.44
CA GLY A 64 12.32 0.63 5.09
C GLY A 64 11.66 1.00 3.78
N GLU A 65 10.95 0.10 3.09
CA GLU A 65 10.13 0.40 1.93
C GLU A 65 8.85 1.12 2.34
N TYR A 66 8.32 1.92 1.44
CA TYR A 66 7.05 2.63 1.59
C TYR A 66 6.00 2.01 0.69
N ILE A 67 4.83 1.75 1.23
CA ILE A 67 3.74 1.09 0.50
C ILE A 67 2.48 1.94 0.61
N ILE A 68 1.95 2.31 -0.56
CA ILE A 68 0.65 2.93 -0.73
C ILE A 68 -0.29 1.84 -1.25
N VAL A 69 -1.45 1.67 -0.62
CA VAL A 69 -2.51 0.82 -1.15
C VAL A 69 -3.76 1.65 -1.33
N GLU A 70 -4.30 1.63 -2.53
CA GLU A 70 -5.51 2.35 -2.92
C GLU A 70 -6.58 1.37 -3.41
N MET A 71 -7.80 1.53 -2.96
CA MET A 71 -8.95 0.78 -3.43
C MET A 71 -9.88 1.67 -4.23
N GLN A 72 -10.12 1.32 -5.48
CA GLN A 72 -10.94 2.13 -6.38
C GLN A 72 -12.09 1.30 -6.97
N ASN A 73 -13.31 1.67 -6.61
CA ASN A 73 -14.52 0.96 -7.05
C ASN A 73 -15.08 1.46 -8.37
N ARG A 74 -14.77 2.68 -8.75
CA ARG A 74 -15.32 3.32 -9.96
C ARG A 74 -14.20 3.90 -10.80
N TRP A 75 -14.33 3.69 -12.11
CA TRP A 75 -13.47 4.34 -13.09
C TRP A 75 -13.68 5.86 -13.08
N HIS A 76 -12.63 6.58 -13.26
CA HIS A 76 -12.65 8.02 -13.52
C HIS A 76 -11.54 8.38 -14.51
N SER A 77 -11.73 9.49 -15.24
CA SER A 77 -10.72 10.00 -16.17
C SER A 77 -9.41 10.32 -15.44
N HIS A 78 -8.29 10.14 -16.14
CA HIS A 78 -6.96 10.43 -15.64
C HIS A 78 -6.55 9.57 -14.40
N PHE A 79 -7.07 8.35 -14.31
CA PHE A 79 -6.73 7.45 -13.20
C PHE A 79 -5.23 7.15 -13.15
N LEU A 80 -4.61 6.80 -14.28
CA LEU A 80 -3.17 6.51 -14.35
C LEU A 80 -2.30 7.72 -14.02
N ASP A 81 -2.69 8.93 -14.44
CA ASP A 81 -2.00 10.16 -14.06
C ASP A 81 -2.06 10.40 -12.55
N ARG A 82 -3.23 10.16 -11.95
CA ARG A 82 -3.42 10.29 -10.50
C ARG A 82 -2.55 9.30 -9.72
N THR A 83 -2.53 8.04 -10.13
CA THR A 83 -1.73 7.02 -9.45
C THR A 83 -0.24 7.30 -9.57
N LEU A 84 0.22 7.76 -10.74
CA LEU A 84 1.59 8.20 -10.95
C LEU A 84 1.92 9.41 -10.04
N TYR A 85 1.04 10.40 -9.98
CA TYR A 85 1.22 11.56 -9.10
C TYR A 85 1.35 11.14 -7.63
N TYR A 86 0.53 10.18 -7.16
CA TYR A 86 0.57 9.68 -5.79
C TYR A 86 1.92 9.06 -5.43
N VAL A 87 2.44 8.15 -6.27
CA VAL A 87 3.73 7.51 -5.98
C VAL A 87 4.91 8.46 -6.14
N CYS A 88 4.87 9.39 -7.12
CA CYS A 88 5.90 10.40 -7.28
C CYS A 88 5.93 11.38 -6.10
N ARG A 89 4.77 11.75 -5.56
CA ARG A 89 4.69 12.60 -4.37
C ARG A 89 5.30 11.91 -3.15
N ALA A 90 4.98 10.62 -2.93
CA ALA A 90 5.59 9.84 -1.87
C ALA A 90 7.12 9.76 -2.03
N VAL A 91 7.64 9.52 -3.24
CA VAL A 91 9.09 9.55 -3.50
C VAL A 91 9.69 10.92 -3.17
N GLY A 92 9.03 12.02 -3.57
CA GLY A 92 9.48 13.39 -3.27
C GLY A 92 9.63 13.62 -1.76
N ARG A 93 8.65 13.16 -0.98
CA ARG A 93 8.68 13.30 0.49
C ARG A 93 9.80 12.51 1.17
N LEU A 94 10.31 11.44 0.56
CA LEU A 94 11.43 10.68 1.14
C LEU A 94 12.72 11.50 1.26
N THR A 95 12.91 12.49 0.40
CA THR A 95 14.10 13.37 0.44
C THR A 95 14.03 14.41 1.55
N GLU A 96 12.84 14.62 2.13
CA GLU A 96 12.60 15.56 3.24
C GLU A 96 12.79 14.88 4.61
N LEU A 97 12.73 13.54 4.64
CA LEU A 97 12.95 12.76 5.86
C LEU A 97 14.45 12.52 6.07
N PRO A 98 14.94 12.50 7.32
CA PRO A 98 16.30 12.06 7.59
C PRO A 98 16.49 10.63 7.10
N PRO A 99 17.67 10.27 6.55
CA PRO A 99 17.95 8.91 6.11
C PRO A 99 17.64 7.90 7.23
N PRO A 100 17.08 6.71 6.90
CA PRO A 100 16.70 5.70 7.89
C PRO A 100 17.87 5.26 8.80
N ASP A 101 19.10 5.41 8.35
CA ASP A 101 20.33 5.06 9.08
C ASP A 101 20.90 6.21 9.92
N THR A 102 20.19 7.32 10.12
CA THR A 102 20.56 8.29 11.16
C THR A 102 20.22 7.70 12.53
N ILE A 103 20.94 6.65 12.90
CA ILE A 103 21.16 6.30 14.30
C ILE A 103 21.66 7.58 14.93
N LYS A 104 20.97 8.07 15.96
CA LYS A 104 21.46 9.13 16.82
C LYS A 104 22.76 8.59 17.45
N ILE A 105 23.88 8.82 16.77
CA ILE A 105 25.18 8.65 17.40
C ILE A 105 25.16 9.62 18.58
N PRO A 106 25.34 9.16 19.82
CA PRO A 106 25.48 10.06 20.95
C PRO A 106 26.55 11.06 20.57
N VAL A 107 26.22 12.34 20.57
CA VAL A 107 27.20 13.41 20.32
C VAL A 107 28.16 13.36 21.50
N GLU A 108 29.30 12.72 21.33
CA GLU A 108 30.41 12.88 22.27
C GLU A 108 30.82 14.35 22.17
N LYS A 109 30.56 15.09 23.23
CA LYS A 109 31.08 16.44 23.38
C LYS A 109 32.60 16.31 23.47
N ASP A 110 33.29 16.83 22.47
CA ASP A 110 34.71 17.02 22.59
C ASP A 110 34.99 18.04 23.72
N THR A 111 36.19 18.03 24.22
CA THR A 111 36.61 18.80 25.40
C THR A 111 36.49 20.31 25.24
N ASP A 112 36.15 20.83 24.06
CA ASP A 112 36.05 22.28 23.76
C ASP A 112 34.59 22.78 23.57
N GLY A 113 33.56 21.91 23.75
CA GLY A 113 32.18 22.33 23.73
C GLY A 113 31.66 22.75 22.35
N MET A 114 32.40 22.50 21.28
CA MET A 114 31.96 22.72 19.92
C MET A 114 31.04 21.58 19.50
N VAL A 115 29.79 21.91 19.13
CA VAL A 115 28.87 20.99 18.50
C VAL A 115 29.37 20.73 17.08
N CYS A 116 30.02 19.60 16.88
CA CYS A 116 30.35 19.15 15.54
C CYS A 116 29.04 18.65 14.89
N GLU A 117 28.41 19.46 14.03
CA GLU A 117 27.39 18.94 13.12
C GLU A 117 28.06 17.83 12.30
N SER A 118 27.66 16.57 12.55
CA SER A 118 28.06 15.49 11.69
C SER A 118 27.48 15.75 10.31
N SER A 119 28.32 16.25 9.40
CA SER A 119 27.95 16.47 8.01
C SER A 119 27.62 15.11 7.39
N VAL A 120 26.33 14.83 7.25
CA VAL A 120 25.86 13.67 6.48
C VAL A 120 26.46 13.82 5.08
N PRO A 121 27.22 12.84 4.57
CA PRO A 121 27.84 12.94 3.26
C PRO A 121 26.79 13.34 2.21
N TYR A 122 27.08 14.34 1.39
CA TYR A 122 26.13 14.89 0.37
C TYR A 122 25.49 13.80 -0.48
N GLY A 123 26.22 12.72 -0.80
CA GLY A 123 25.72 11.57 -1.57
C GLY A 123 24.64 10.75 -0.86
N SER A 124 24.53 10.76 0.47
CA SER A 124 23.50 9.99 1.19
C SER A 124 22.11 10.63 1.16
N ARG A 125 22.02 11.92 0.83
CA ARG A 125 20.74 12.64 0.71
C ARG A 125 19.86 12.16 -0.45
N TYR A 126 20.43 11.49 -1.45
CA TYR A 126 19.72 10.98 -2.63
C TYR A 126 19.50 9.46 -2.59
N ARG A 127 19.78 8.80 -1.46
CA ARG A 127 19.45 7.39 -1.30
C ARG A 127 17.95 7.25 -1.05
N LEU A 128 17.23 6.79 -2.06
CA LEU A 128 15.79 6.58 -1.99
C LEU A 128 15.48 5.18 -1.44
N SER A 129 14.47 5.10 -0.58
CA SER A 129 13.78 3.84 -0.27
C SER A 129 12.84 3.49 -1.41
N THR A 130 12.51 2.20 -1.55
CA THR A 130 11.53 1.77 -2.54
C THR A 130 10.12 2.21 -2.15
N VAL A 131 9.37 2.70 -3.13
CA VAL A 131 7.95 3.04 -3.00
C VAL A 131 7.14 2.09 -3.88
N TYR A 132 6.22 1.37 -3.27
CA TYR A 132 5.21 0.56 -3.93
C TYR A 132 3.88 1.29 -3.94
N GLY A 133 3.28 1.48 -5.11
CA GLY A 133 1.88 1.86 -5.26
C GLY A 133 1.07 0.64 -5.68
N ILE A 134 0.15 0.18 -4.85
CA ILE A 134 -0.72 -0.98 -5.09
C ILE A 134 -2.15 -0.47 -5.28
N PHE A 135 -2.70 -0.71 -6.46
CA PHE A 135 -3.99 -0.19 -6.89
C PHE A 135 -4.97 -1.33 -7.13
N LEU A 136 -5.94 -1.48 -6.22
CA LEU A 136 -6.99 -2.50 -6.27
C LEU A 136 -8.19 -1.90 -7.02
N MET A 137 -8.54 -2.44 -8.19
CA MET A 137 -9.48 -1.81 -9.13
C MET A 137 -10.67 -2.71 -9.41
N ASN A 138 -11.89 -2.22 -9.13
CA ASN A 138 -13.14 -2.89 -9.51
C ASN A 138 -13.64 -2.49 -10.90
N PHE A 139 -12.78 -1.95 -11.74
CA PHE A 139 -13.05 -1.57 -13.12
C PHE A 139 -11.88 -1.99 -14.02
N LYS A 140 -12.12 -1.92 -15.34
CA LYS A 140 -11.11 -2.12 -16.38
C LYS A 140 -10.55 -0.78 -16.78
N GLU A 141 -9.22 -0.67 -16.87
CA GLU A 141 -8.52 0.53 -17.32
C GLU A 141 -7.99 0.32 -18.75
N ASP A 142 -8.44 1.15 -19.67
CA ASP A 142 -8.10 1.00 -21.09
C ASP A 142 -6.62 1.26 -21.39
N GLY A 143 -5.94 2.01 -20.50
CA GLY A 143 -4.49 2.26 -20.59
C GLY A 143 -3.62 1.10 -20.13
N LEU A 144 -4.21 0.02 -19.61
CA LEU A 144 -3.51 -1.18 -19.15
C LEU A 144 -3.88 -2.41 -20.00
N ASP A 145 -3.02 -3.43 -19.97
CA ASP A 145 -3.33 -4.72 -20.58
C ASP A 145 -4.57 -5.37 -19.98
N LYS A 146 -5.31 -6.14 -20.79
CA LYS A 146 -6.51 -6.90 -20.38
C LYS A 146 -6.14 -8.14 -19.57
N LYS A 147 -5.51 -7.93 -18.41
CA LYS A 147 -5.07 -8.99 -17.48
C LYS A 147 -5.32 -8.54 -16.03
N PHE A 148 -5.35 -9.51 -15.12
CA PHE A 148 -5.62 -9.24 -13.71
C PHE A 148 -4.54 -8.37 -13.06
N ARG A 149 -3.25 -8.71 -13.24
CA ARG A 149 -2.14 -8.00 -12.63
C ARG A 149 -1.23 -7.38 -13.68
N THR A 150 -0.91 -6.09 -13.50
CA THR A 150 0.10 -5.36 -14.28
C THR A 150 1.09 -4.73 -13.32
N ASP A 151 2.38 -5.05 -13.50
CA ASP A 151 3.49 -4.46 -12.76
C ASP A 151 4.21 -3.46 -13.66
N ILE A 152 4.35 -2.22 -13.18
CA ILE A 152 5.05 -1.14 -13.88
C ILE A 152 6.32 -0.81 -13.12
N VAL A 153 7.43 -0.73 -13.84
CA VAL A 153 8.77 -0.46 -13.35
C VAL A 153 9.47 0.58 -14.21
N LEU A 154 10.50 1.21 -13.67
CA LEU A 154 11.38 2.09 -14.43
C LEU A 154 12.44 1.26 -15.18
N ALA A 155 12.28 1.10 -16.47
CA ALA A 155 13.11 0.26 -17.30
C ALA A 155 13.66 0.99 -18.51
N ASP A 156 14.79 0.52 -19.02
CA ASP A 156 15.32 0.91 -20.31
C ASP A 156 14.35 0.47 -21.42
N ARG A 157 13.98 1.40 -22.29
CA ARG A 157 12.94 1.19 -23.29
C ARG A 157 13.29 0.10 -24.29
N ASP A 158 14.56 0.00 -24.66
CA ASP A 158 14.99 -0.88 -25.75
C ASP A 158 15.26 -2.30 -25.27
N THR A 159 15.79 -2.42 -24.04
CA THR A 159 16.21 -3.70 -23.47
C THR A 159 15.21 -4.29 -22.47
N GLY A 160 14.28 -3.50 -21.96
CA GLY A 160 13.38 -3.88 -20.87
C GLY A 160 14.08 -4.06 -19.51
N ARG A 161 15.38 -3.79 -19.40
CA ARG A 161 16.13 -3.93 -18.16
C ARG A 161 15.69 -2.85 -17.15
N VAL A 162 15.32 -3.28 -15.94
CA VAL A 162 15.02 -2.36 -14.84
C VAL A 162 16.26 -1.55 -14.49
N VAL A 163 16.17 -0.23 -14.57
CA VAL A 163 17.28 0.71 -14.30
C VAL A 163 17.21 1.27 -12.89
N ASN A 164 16.00 1.46 -12.38
CA ASN A 164 15.79 1.94 -11.02
C ASN A 164 14.66 1.13 -10.37
N PRO A 165 14.94 0.34 -9.31
CA PRO A 165 13.96 -0.50 -8.64
C PRO A 165 13.12 0.24 -7.60
N HIS A 166 13.43 1.53 -7.30
CA HIS A 166 12.85 2.24 -6.15
C HIS A 166 11.43 2.78 -6.39
N LEU A 167 10.86 2.61 -7.59
CA LEU A 167 9.48 2.97 -7.86
C LEU A 167 8.79 1.84 -8.58
N ARG A 168 7.72 1.32 -7.98
CA ARG A 168 6.90 0.24 -8.54
C ARG A 168 5.42 0.55 -8.41
N GLN A 169 4.67 0.25 -9.45
CA GLN A 169 3.22 0.33 -9.43
C GLN A 169 2.63 -1.02 -9.79
N ILE A 170 1.72 -1.52 -8.96
CA ILE A 170 1.05 -2.81 -9.13
C ILE A 170 -0.45 -2.53 -9.27
N TYR A 171 -1.00 -2.84 -10.43
CA TYR A 171 -2.41 -2.68 -10.73
C TYR A 171 -3.10 -4.03 -10.75
N LEU A 172 -4.16 -4.18 -9.96
CA LEU A 172 -4.95 -5.39 -9.85
C LEU A 172 -6.38 -5.10 -10.32
N GLN A 173 -6.68 -5.51 -11.56
CA GLN A 173 -7.99 -5.31 -12.19
C GLN A 173 -8.91 -6.49 -11.88
N PHE A 174 -9.69 -6.44 -10.81
CA PHE A 174 -10.58 -7.53 -10.38
C PHE A 174 -11.56 -8.03 -11.46
N PRO A 175 -12.06 -7.21 -12.41
CA PRO A 175 -12.87 -7.75 -13.51
C PRO A 175 -12.17 -8.77 -14.42
N TYR A 176 -10.86 -8.89 -14.34
CA TYR A 176 -10.08 -9.93 -15.04
C TYR A 176 -9.63 -11.09 -14.13
N PHE A 177 -9.97 -11.07 -12.85
CA PHE A 177 -9.78 -12.22 -11.97
C PHE A 177 -10.97 -13.16 -12.13
N ASN A 178 -10.82 -14.24 -12.90
CA ASN A 178 -11.91 -15.11 -13.33
C ASN A 178 -11.90 -16.50 -12.65
N LYS A 179 -11.05 -16.71 -11.62
CA LYS A 179 -11.02 -17.96 -10.88
C LYS A 179 -12.18 -18.04 -9.90
N GLU A 180 -12.83 -19.20 -9.88
CA GLU A 180 -13.76 -19.57 -8.82
C GLU A 180 -12.98 -20.06 -7.57
N LEU A 181 -13.61 -20.06 -6.39
CA LEU A 181 -12.95 -20.46 -5.14
C LEU A 181 -12.33 -21.86 -5.21
N ALA A 182 -13.01 -22.79 -5.87
CA ALA A 182 -12.54 -24.17 -6.05
C ALA A 182 -11.28 -24.28 -6.95
N GLU A 183 -11.00 -23.26 -7.75
CA GLU A 183 -9.84 -23.15 -8.65
C GLU A 183 -8.68 -22.38 -8.02
N CYS A 184 -8.89 -21.79 -6.84
CA CYS A 184 -7.86 -21.05 -6.11
C CYS A 184 -6.97 -22.02 -5.33
N GLU A 185 -5.76 -22.23 -5.80
CA GLU A 185 -4.79 -23.17 -5.20
C GLU A 185 -3.92 -22.49 -4.15
N THR A 186 -3.49 -21.23 -4.41
CA THR A 186 -2.57 -20.48 -3.55
C THR A 186 -3.32 -19.58 -2.57
N LEU A 187 -2.65 -19.19 -1.46
CA LEU A 187 -3.16 -18.20 -0.53
C LEU A 187 -3.40 -16.84 -1.23
N TYR A 188 -2.50 -16.46 -2.11
CA TYR A 188 -2.66 -15.28 -2.96
C TYR A 188 -3.99 -15.28 -3.72
N GLU A 189 -4.29 -16.35 -4.45
CA GLU A 189 -5.53 -16.47 -5.23
C GLU A 189 -6.79 -16.45 -4.35
N LYS A 190 -6.74 -17.14 -3.21
CA LYS A 190 -7.83 -17.12 -2.24
C LYS A 190 -8.06 -15.74 -1.63
N LEU A 191 -6.99 -14.98 -1.33
CA LEU A 191 -7.08 -13.60 -0.87
C LEU A 191 -7.69 -12.69 -1.96
N MET A 192 -7.25 -12.83 -3.22
CA MET A 192 -7.81 -12.07 -4.34
C MET A 192 -9.29 -12.41 -4.56
N TYR A 193 -9.66 -13.70 -4.48
CA TYR A 193 -11.05 -14.12 -4.54
C TYR A 193 -11.89 -13.52 -3.41
N ALA A 194 -11.36 -13.56 -2.18
CA ALA A 194 -12.04 -12.98 -1.02
C ALA A 194 -12.24 -11.47 -1.19
N LEU A 195 -11.20 -10.73 -1.56
CA LEU A 195 -11.29 -9.29 -1.79
C LEU A 195 -12.28 -8.93 -2.89
N LYS A 196 -12.40 -9.74 -3.95
CA LYS A 196 -13.36 -9.52 -5.03
C LYS A 196 -14.81 -9.72 -4.58
N ASN A 197 -15.08 -10.79 -3.82
CA ASN A 197 -16.44 -11.30 -3.62
C ASN A 197 -17.03 -11.06 -2.22
N MET A 198 -16.24 -10.62 -1.24
CA MET A 198 -16.67 -10.54 0.17
C MET A 198 -17.88 -9.65 0.43
N ASN A 199 -18.21 -8.70 -0.45
CA ASN A 199 -19.42 -7.89 -0.31
C ASN A 199 -20.73 -8.66 -0.48
N ASP A 200 -20.66 -9.76 -1.26
CA ASP A 200 -21.82 -10.57 -1.58
C ASP A 200 -22.03 -11.70 -0.55
N TRP A 201 -21.14 -11.78 0.46
CA TRP A 201 -21.19 -12.83 1.45
C TRP A 201 -21.92 -12.39 2.72
N ASN A 202 -22.93 -13.16 3.10
CA ASN A 202 -23.53 -13.08 4.42
C ASN A 202 -22.68 -13.80 5.48
N ARG A 203 -21.81 -14.70 5.05
CA ARG A 203 -20.90 -15.51 5.87
C ARG A 203 -19.69 -15.93 5.02
N MET A 204 -18.53 -15.98 5.65
CA MET A 204 -17.30 -16.50 5.03
C MET A 204 -17.50 -17.93 4.52
N PRO A 205 -17.13 -18.24 3.25
CA PRO A 205 -17.20 -19.59 2.73
C PRO A 205 -16.37 -20.60 3.54
N ASP A 206 -16.94 -21.78 3.82
CA ASP A 206 -16.27 -22.82 4.63
C ASP A 206 -14.97 -23.36 3.99
N ALA A 207 -14.76 -23.11 2.69
CA ALA A 207 -13.54 -23.46 1.99
C ALA A 207 -12.35 -22.56 2.33
N LEU A 208 -12.58 -21.35 2.89
CA LEU A 208 -11.55 -20.42 3.34
C LEU A 208 -11.23 -20.70 4.82
N LYS A 209 -10.34 -21.68 5.06
CA LYS A 209 -10.05 -22.21 6.41
C LYS A 209 -8.82 -21.63 7.08
N GLU A 210 -7.96 -20.96 6.31
CA GLU A 210 -6.73 -20.34 6.81
C GLU A 210 -7.04 -19.29 7.88
N GLN A 211 -6.15 -19.15 8.85
CA GLN A 211 -6.37 -18.26 9.99
C GLN A 211 -6.60 -16.80 9.56
N VAL A 212 -5.99 -16.38 8.45
CA VAL A 212 -6.15 -15.03 7.88
C VAL A 212 -7.61 -14.73 7.51
N PHE A 213 -8.36 -15.72 7.01
CA PHE A 213 -9.78 -15.51 6.66
C PHE A 213 -10.69 -15.45 7.88
N LYS A 214 -10.39 -16.21 8.94
CA LYS A 214 -11.11 -16.07 10.21
C LYS A 214 -10.91 -14.68 10.81
N TYR A 215 -9.72 -14.16 10.69
CA TYR A 215 -9.39 -12.81 11.13
C TYR A 215 -10.07 -11.74 10.27
N LEU A 216 -10.08 -11.93 8.95
CA LEU A 216 -10.82 -11.07 8.02
C LEU A 216 -12.32 -11.01 8.34
N ASP A 217 -12.94 -12.17 8.63
CA ASP A 217 -14.36 -12.27 9.00
C ASP A 217 -14.66 -11.50 10.30
N GLN A 218 -13.81 -11.61 11.32
CA GLN A 218 -13.93 -10.86 12.57
C GLN A 218 -13.83 -9.34 12.35
N LEU A 219 -12.86 -8.89 11.54
CA LEU A 219 -12.68 -7.47 11.22
C LEU A 219 -13.87 -6.92 10.43
N ALA A 220 -14.40 -7.70 9.48
CA ALA A 220 -15.57 -7.31 8.70
C ALA A 220 -16.83 -7.19 9.58
N ALA A 221 -17.01 -8.09 10.54
CA ALA A 221 -18.12 -8.01 11.52
C ALA A 221 -18.04 -6.74 12.38
N VAL A 222 -16.85 -6.37 12.86
CA VAL A 222 -16.62 -5.12 13.62
C VAL A 222 -16.85 -3.88 12.75
N ALA A 223 -16.42 -3.92 11.48
CA ALA A 223 -16.64 -2.84 10.52
C ALA A 223 -18.14 -2.58 10.27
N ASN A 224 -18.93 -3.64 10.11
CA ASN A 224 -20.39 -3.54 9.93
C ASN A 224 -21.08 -2.96 11.17
N LEU A 225 -20.67 -3.36 12.36
CA LEU A 225 -21.20 -2.78 13.60
C LEU A 225 -20.89 -1.27 13.74
N SER A 226 -19.71 -0.83 13.29
CA SER A 226 -19.34 0.59 13.32
C SER A 226 -20.10 1.43 12.29
N GLU A 227 -20.51 0.85 11.17
CA GLU A 227 -21.32 1.51 10.14
C GLU A 227 -22.77 1.71 10.61
N GLU A 228 -23.36 0.71 11.24
CA GLU A 228 -24.69 0.85 11.88
C GLU A 228 -24.69 1.94 12.98
N ASN A 229 -23.63 2.01 13.78
CA ASN A 229 -23.45 3.06 14.77
C ASN A 229 -23.26 4.46 14.14
N ARG A 230 -22.59 4.57 12.97
CA ARG A 230 -22.46 5.84 12.23
C ARG A 230 -23.81 6.35 11.72
N ILE A 231 -24.65 5.47 11.17
CA ILE A 231 -26.00 5.83 10.70
C ILE A 231 -26.88 6.33 11.86
N ALA A 232 -26.67 5.83 13.08
CA ALA A 232 -27.35 6.31 14.28
C ALA A 232 -26.88 7.70 14.76
N TYR A 233 -25.66 8.10 14.42
CA TYR A 233 -25.09 9.42 14.74
C TYR A 233 -25.42 10.51 13.71
N ASP A 234 -25.70 10.15 12.47
CA ASP A 234 -26.03 11.07 11.37
C ASP A 234 -27.57 11.37 11.30
N LYS A 235 -28.35 10.93 12.29
CA LYS A 235 -29.77 11.28 12.52
C LYS A 235 -29.92 12.24 13.70
#